data_4f2611b87619508df814e2471c4ff8e5
#
_entry.id   4f2611b87619508df814e2471c4ff8e5
#
_cell.length_a   1.000
_cell.length_b   1.000
_cell.length_c   1.000
_cell.angle_alpha   90.00
_cell.angle_beta   90.00
_cell.angle_gamma   90.00
#
_symmetry.space_group_name_H-M   'P 1'
#
loop_
_entity.id
_entity.type
_entity.pdbx_description
1 polymer ?
#
loop_
_entity_poly.entity_id
_entity_poly.type
_entity_poly.pdbx_seq_one_letter_code
_entity_poly.pdbx_strand_id
1 'polypeptide(L)'
;MTAAPASHWLEQIHALPLRDTVRIMNVCGGHERSITMAGLRSALPEAIELIPGPGCPVCICPEEDIFEAIQLALNEDIILVAFGDMLRVPVNVPKREPRSLEQAKAAGADIRPVASPTEAVRIANADPSRVVVFFAAGFETTTAPVASMLAEGAPENLLVLLSGRLTWPAVAMLLDSATPGFDALIAPGHVSTVMGPEEWEFVVKDHDIPAAVAGFNPDSLLAAMYSVLRQRQEGRLFLDNCYPEVVRPGGNPIARGHLDQVMQVVDANWRGIGIIPKSGYQLREAYAAHDARLVYRSYADDSRKRVGEMPPGCDCANVVLGKVYPNQCRLYGLACTPRKPVGPCMVSDEGACRIWWSAGYRDNEWEGRKKRQNVG
;
A
#
# COMPACT_ATOMS: atom_id res chain seq x y z
N MET A 1 -20.39 -18.22 -13.01
CA MET A 1 -19.51 -19.39 -13.17
C MET A 1 -18.85 -19.63 -11.82
N THR A 2 -18.97 -20.83 -11.25
CA THR A 2 -18.20 -21.20 -10.06
C THR A 2 -16.72 -21.04 -10.39
N ALA A 3 -15.99 -20.27 -9.59
CA ALA A 3 -14.56 -20.03 -9.80
C ALA A 3 -13.84 -21.39 -9.82
N ALA A 4 -13.03 -21.66 -10.84
CA ALA A 4 -12.24 -22.87 -10.90
C ALA A 4 -11.22 -22.87 -9.75
N PRO A 5 -10.89 -24.02 -9.16
CA PRO A 5 -9.96 -24.11 -8.04
C PRO A 5 -8.53 -23.77 -8.47
N ALA A 6 -7.69 -23.38 -7.50
CA ALA A 6 -6.29 -23.03 -7.71
C ALA A 6 -5.50 -24.09 -8.49
N SER A 7 -5.76 -25.38 -8.22
CA SER A 7 -5.11 -26.50 -8.94
C SER A 7 -5.38 -26.46 -10.46
N HIS A 8 -6.61 -26.15 -10.87
CA HIS A 8 -6.96 -26.00 -12.28
C HIS A 8 -6.13 -24.90 -12.94
N TRP A 9 -6.09 -23.71 -12.33
CA TRP A 9 -5.34 -22.58 -12.89
C TRP A 9 -3.84 -22.87 -12.95
N LEU A 10 -3.32 -23.53 -11.92
CA LEU A 10 -1.92 -23.91 -11.88
C LEU A 10 -1.56 -24.90 -13.02
N GLU A 11 -2.40 -25.91 -13.27
CA GLU A 11 -2.25 -26.82 -14.41
C GLU A 11 -2.29 -26.05 -15.75
N GLN A 12 -3.23 -25.11 -15.92
CA GLN A 12 -3.30 -24.29 -17.12
C GLN A 12 -2.05 -23.44 -17.30
N ILE A 13 -1.54 -22.84 -16.24
CA ILE A 13 -0.30 -22.03 -16.28
C ILE A 13 0.91 -22.90 -16.68
N HIS A 14 1.03 -24.09 -16.12
CA HIS A 14 2.12 -25.01 -16.46
C HIS A 14 2.04 -25.53 -17.91
N ALA A 15 0.87 -25.55 -18.50
CA ALA A 15 0.65 -25.94 -19.91
C ALA A 15 1.01 -24.82 -20.91
N LEU A 16 1.19 -23.58 -20.45
CA LEU A 16 1.54 -22.46 -21.33
C LEU A 16 2.97 -22.59 -21.85
N PRO A 17 3.20 -22.46 -23.18
CA PRO A 17 4.55 -22.52 -23.76
C PRO A 17 5.29 -21.18 -23.57
N LEU A 18 5.72 -20.90 -22.34
CA LEU A 18 6.49 -19.70 -22.02
C LEU A 18 7.91 -19.83 -22.56
N ARG A 19 8.31 -18.94 -23.49
CA ARG A 19 9.65 -18.93 -24.12
C ARG A 19 10.64 -18.05 -23.35
N ASP A 20 10.14 -16.98 -22.76
CA ASP A 20 10.92 -15.96 -22.04
C ASP A 20 10.41 -15.79 -20.63
N THR A 21 11.22 -15.20 -19.77
CA THR A 21 10.78 -14.82 -18.41
C THR A 21 9.71 -13.74 -18.50
N VAL A 22 8.59 -13.95 -17.81
CA VAL A 22 7.50 -12.99 -17.69
C VAL A 22 7.45 -12.45 -16.26
N ARG A 23 7.66 -11.16 -16.12
CA ARG A 23 7.64 -10.44 -14.84
C ARG A 23 6.26 -9.89 -14.58
N ILE A 24 5.58 -10.41 -13.58
CA ILE A 24 4.22 -10.00 -13.19
C ILE A 24 4.29 -9.17 -11.91
N MET A 25 3.91 -7.89 -11.99
CA MET A 25 3.81 -7.02 -10.83
C MET A 25 2.45 -7.15 -10.17
N ASN A 26 2.42 -7.36 -8.86
CA ASN A 26 1.19 -7.24 -8.06
C ASN A 26 1.19 -5.91 -7.29
N VAL A 27 0.12 -5.13 -7.41
CA VAL A 27 0.00 -3.78 -6.82
C VAL A 27 -0.84 -3.82 -5.54
N CYS A 28 -0.56 -4.79 -4.67
CA CYS A 28 -1.26 -4.90 -3.39
C CYS A 28 -0.44 -5.69 -2.36
N GLY A 29 -0.26 -5.12 -1.17
CA GLY A 29 0.36 -5.85 -0.06
C GLY A 29 -0.43 -7.10 0.36
N GLY A 30 -1.76 -7.07 0.26
CA GLY A 30 -2.62 -8.23 0.48
C GLY A 30 -2.39 -9.34 -0.54
N HIS A 31 -2.19 -9.01 -1.83
CA HIS A 31 -1.79 -9.99 -2.84
C HIS A 31 -0.42 -10.58 -2.53
N GLU A 32 0.56 -9.74 -2.21
CA GLU A 32 1.91 -10.18 -1.85
C GLU A 32 1.89 -11.17 -0.68
N ARG A 33 1.05 -10.88 0.33
CA ARG A 33 0.84 -11.78 1.47
C ARG A 33 0.20 -13.11 1.02
N SER A 34 -0.86 -13.06 0.24
CA SER A 34 -1.56 -14.28 -0.25
C SER A 34 -0.66 -15.14 -1.13
N ILE A 35 0.08 -14.53 -2.07
CA ILE A 35 1.08 -15.19 -2.92
C ILE A 35 2.12 -15.92 -2.06
N THR A 36 2.62 -15.24 -1.05
CA THR A 36 3.67 -15.77 -0.18
C THR A 36 3.16 -16.87 0.73
N MET A 37 2.02 -16.67 1.39
CA MET A 37 1.43 -17.65 2.32
C MET A 37 0.94 -18.92 1.63
N ALA A 38 0.45 -18.80 0.39
CA ALA A 38 0.05 -19.96 -0.42
C ALA A 38 1.22 -20.62 -1.18
N GLY A 39 2.43 -20.11 -1.05
CA GLY A 39 3.62 -20.67 -1.71
C GLY A 39 3.59 -20.56 -3.25
N LEU A 40 2.82 -19.62 -3.82
CA LEU A 40 2.62 -19.54 -5.26
C LEU A 40 3.91 -19.31 -6.04
N ARG A 41 4.89 -18.58 -5.46
CA ARG A 41 6.21 -18.40 -6.10
C ARG A 41 6.95 -19.71 -6.38
N SER A 42 6.76 -20.70 -5.51
CA SER A 42 7.40 -21.99 -5.67
C SER A 42 6.59 -22.97 -6.51
N ALA A 43 5.29 -22.72 -6.66
CA ALA A 43 4.37 -23.55 -7.43
C ALA A 43 4.33 -23.19 -8.92
N LEU A 44 4.68 -21.95 -9.27
CA LEU A 44 4.67 -21.46 -10.65
C LEU A 44 5.92 -21.89 -11.43
N PRO A 45 5.82 -22.00 -12.78
CA PRO A 45 6.99 -22.22 -13.65
C PRO A 45 8.09 -21.18 -13.41
N GLU A 46 9.36 -21.59 -13.55
CA GLU A 46 10.54 -20.71 -13.37
C GLU A 46 10.56 -19.49 -14.30
N ALA A 47 9.91 -19.60 -15.44
CA ALA A 47 9.74 -18.49 -16.39
C ALA A 47 8.81 -17.38 -15.86
N ILE A 48 8.13 -17.55 -14.72
CA ILE A 48 7.25 -16.53 -14.14
C ILE A 48 7.91 -15.93 -12.92
N GLU A 49 8.11 -14.62 -12.96
CA GLU A 49 8.69 -13.84 -11.88
C GLU A 49 7.62 -12.92 -11.27
N LEU A 50 7.27 -13.13 -9.99
CA LEU A 50 6.30 -12.30 -9.28
C LEU A 50 7.02 -11.17 -8.54
N ILE A 51 6.63 -9.93 -8.81
CA ILE A 51 7.27 -8.73 -8.28
C ILE A 51 6.28 -7.99 -7.38
N PRO A 52 6.67 -7.62 -6.13
CA PRO A 52 5.87 -6.72 -5.32
C PRO A 52 5.89 -5.30 -5.91
N GLY A 53 4.74 -4.66 -5.96
CA GLY A 53 4.55 -3.29 -6.44
C GLY A 53 4.13 -2.31 -5.34
N PRO A 54 3.75 -1.06 -5.69
CA PRO A 54 3.47 0.02 -4.75
C PRO A 54 2.11 -0.11 -4.03
N GLY A 55 1.87 -1.25 -3.37
CA GLY A 55 0.60 -1.60 -2.73
C GLY A 55 0.58 -1.58 -1.21
N CYS A 56 1.57 -0.97 -0.53
CA CYS A 56 1.62 -0.88 0.93
C CYS A 56 1.55 0.59 1.37
N PRO A 57 0.41 1.07 1.90
CA PRO A 57 0.23 2.48 2.27
C PRO A 57 1.16 2.92 3.40
N VAL A 58 1.41 2.06 4.37
CA VAL A 58 2.34 2.31 5.48
C VAL A 58 3.77 2.51 4.99
N CYS A 59 4.15 1.76 3.93
CA CYS A 59 5.50 1.78 3.38
C CYS A 59 5.82 3.11 2.69
N ILE A 60 4.81 3.77 2.14
CA ILE A 60 4.94 4.98 1.34
C ILE A 60 4.50 6.26 2.09
N CYS A 61 3.99 6.11 3.31
CA CYS A 61 3.60 7.25 4.14
C CYS A 61 4.84 8.12 4.41
N PRO A 62 4.79 9.44 4.07
CA PRO A 62 5.90 10.33 4.23
C PRO A 62 6.36 10.44 5.68
N GLU A 63 7.64 10.62 5.85
CA GLU A 63 8.24 10.75 7.19
C GLU A 63 7.73 12.01 7.91
N GLU A 64 7.54 13.10 7.17
CA GLU A 64 7.00 14.35 7.69
C GLU A 64 5.61 14.20 8.28
N ASP A 65 4.71 13.42 7.64
CA ASP A 65 3.34 13.19 8.12
C ASP A 65 3.37 12.43 9.48
N ILE A 66 4.27 11.45 9.60
CA ILE A 66 4.44 10.68 10.85
C ILE A 66 5.06 11.55 11.93
N PHE A 67 6.04 12.38 11.56
CA PHE A 67 6.69 13.29 12.48
C PHE A 67 5.71 14.34 13.01
N GLU A 68 4.88 14.92 12.13
CA GLU A 68 3.80 15.84 12.51
C GLU A 68 2.84 15.19 13.53
N ALA A 69 2.41 13.95 13.28
CA ALA A 69 1.57 13.20 14.21
C ALA A 69 2.24 12.98 15.58
N ILE A 70 3.55 12.69 15.60
CA ILE A 70 4.33 12.54 16.83
C ILE A 70 4.39 13.87 17.60
N GLN A 71 4.67 14.98 16.90
CA GLN A 71 4.80 16.30 17.54
C GLN A 71 3.47 16.78 18.11
N LEU A 72 2.37 16.60 17.36
CA LEU A 72 1.02 16.91 17.84
C LEU A 72 0.71 16.14 19.13
N ALA A 73 0.93 14.83 19.13
CA ALA A 73 0.62 13.97 20.27
C ALA A 73 1.46 14.29 21.53
N LEU A 74 2.69 14.82 21.35
CA LEU A 74 3.59 15.13 22.47
C LEU A 74 3.34 16.52 23.07
N ASN A 75 2.86 17.47 22.28
CA ASN A 75 2.84 18.87 22.68
C ASN A 75 1.42 19.44 22.87
N GLU A 76 0.39 18.76 22.37
CA GLU A 76 -1.02 19.19 22.50
C GLU A 76 -1.77 18.24 23.42
N ASP A 77 -2.79 18.77 24.13
CA ASP A 77 -3.69 17.93 24.93
C ASP A 77 -4.78 17.30 24.06
N ILE A 78 -4.35 16.35 23.25
CA ILE A 78 -5.21 15.61 22.30
C ILE A 78 -5.19 14.11 22.57
N ILE A 79 -6.17 13.42 22.00
CA ILE A 79 -6.11 11.97 21.82
C ILE A 79 -5.73 11.72 20.35
N LEU A 80 -4.53 11.20 20.08
CA LEU A 80 -4.16 10.79 18.74
C LEU A 80 -4.58 9.35 18.51
N VAL A 81 -5.33 9.11 17.44
CA VAL A 81 -5.70 7.75 17.01
C VAL A 81 -5.08 7.44 15.65
N ALA A 82 -4.62 6.21 15.45
CA ALA A 82 -4.04 5.75 14.20
C ALA A 82 -4.25 4.24 14.02
N PHE A 83 -4.13 3.76 12.79
CA PHE A 83 -4.11 2.31 12.54
C PHE A 83 -2.88 1.67 13.18
N GLY A 84 -3.03 0.44 13.67
CA GLY A 84 -2.03 -0.23 14.51
C GLY A 84 -0.63 -0.29 13.92
N ASP A 85 -0.50 -0.52 12.61
CA ASP A 85 0.77 -0.56 11.88
C ASP A 85 1.53 0.76 11.99
N MET A 86 0.81 1.90 11.91
CA MET A 86 1.41 3.23 11.93
C MET A 86 2.13 3.54 13.24
N LEU A 87 1.75 2.90 14.36
CA LEU A 87 2.35 3.18 15.66
C LEU A 87 3.86 2.89 15.69
N ARG A 88 4.32 1.94 14.90
CA ARG A 88 5.72 1.46 14.93
C ARG A 88 6.58 1.99 13.78
N VAL A 89 6.00 2.75 12.86
CA VAL A 89 6.75 3.28 11.71
C VAL A 89 7.81 4.28 12.19
N PRO A 90 9.10 4.02 11.92
CA PRO A 90 10.16 4.89 12.41
C PRO A 90 10.34 6.14 11.54
N VAL A 91 10.70 7.25 12.20
CA VAL A 91 11.17 8.48 11.58
C VAL A 91 12.65 8.72 11.89
N ASN A 92 13.33 9.48 11.02
CA ASN A 92 14.74 9.82 11.13
C ASN A 92 14.94 11.08 11.99
N VAL A 93 14.96 10.89 13.31
CA VAL A 93 15.22 11.95 14.29
C VAL A 93 16.39 11.54 15.19
N PRO A 94 17.02 12.48 15.92
CA PRO A 94 18.04 12.17 16.92
C PRO A 94 17.58 11.09 17.90
N LYS A 95 18.52 10.25 18.38
CA LYS A 95 18.20 9.07 19.24
C LYS A 95 17.47 9.43 20.55
N ARG A 96 17.58 10.68 21.02
CA ARG A 96 16.91 11.20 22.21
C ARG A 96 15.44 11.57 22.00
N GLU A 97 15.00 11.66 20.76
CA GLU A 97 13.63 12.01 20.40
C GLU A 97 12.81 10.75 20.10
N PRO A 98 11.49 10.73 20.40
CA PRO A 98 10.62 9.65 20.00
C PRO A 98 10.62 9.47 18.48
N ARG A 99 10.92 8.24 18.05
CA ARG A 99 11.09 7.89 16.63
C ARG A 99 9.85 7.23 16.01
N SER A 100 8.80 7.05 16.80
CA SER A 100 7.53 6.45 16.37
C SER A 100 6.41 6.89 17.31
N LEU A 101 5.18 6.71 16.88
CA LEU A 101 4.01 6.94 17.74
C LEU A 101 4.02 6.03 18.98
N GLU A 102 4.51 4.80 18.86
CA GLU A 102 4.70 3.89 20.01
C GLU A 102 5.67 4.48 21.05
N GLN A 103 6.77 5.10 20.62
CA GLN A 103 7.72 5.76 21.52
C GLN A 103 7.15 7.06 22.09
N ALA A 104 6.39 7.84 21.32
CA ALA A 104 5.68 9.01 21.81
C ALA A 104 4.65 8.63 22.89
N LYS A 105 3.92 7.53 22.70
CA LYS A 105 3.03 6.95 23.71
C LYS A 105 3.78 6.57 24.98
N ALA A 106 4.95 5.94 24.86
CA ALA A 106 5.79 5.59 26.00
C ALA A 106 6.35 6.84 26.72
N ALA A 107 6.47 7.98 26.02
CA ALA A 107 6.84 9.28 26.58
C ALA A 107 5.67 10.04 27.23
N GLY A 108 4.46 9.48 27.25
CA GLY A 108 3.29 10.02 27.95
C GLY A 108 2.18 10.57 27.05
N ALA A 109 2.35 10.57 25.71
CA ALA A 109 1.28 10.99 24.79
C ALA A 109 0.09 10.02 24.80
N ASP A 110 -1.14 10.55 24.72
CA ASP A 110 -2.35 9.73 24.62
C ASP A 110 -2.55 9.26 23.16
N ILE A 111 -1.95 8.13 22.84
CA ILE A 111 -2.02 7.53 21.51
C ILE A 111 -2.74 6.19 21.59
N ARG A 112 -3.80 6.02 20.77
CA ARG A 112 -4.65 4.83 20.80
C ARG A 112 -4.73 4.19 19.41
N PRO A 113 -4.48 2.86 19.28
CA PRO A 113 -4.73 2.17 18.04
C PRO A 113 -6.24 2.06 17.77
N VAL A 114 -6.61 2.19 16.49
CA VAL A 114 -7.97 1.97 16.02
C VAL A 114 -7.96 1.05 14.79
N ALA A 115 -9.02 0.29 14.57
CA ALA A 115 -9.20 -0.57 13.42
C ALA A 115 -10.06 0.08 12.31
N SER A 116 -10.80 1.15 12.63
CA SER A 116 -11.70 1.82 11.68
C SER A 116 -11.93 3.29 12.04
N PRO A 117 -12.37 4.13 11.07
CA PRO A 117 -12.84 5.49 11.36
C PRO A 117 -14.01 5.52 12.37
N THR A 118 -14.86 4.50 12.38
CA THR A 118 -15.97 4.39 13.35
C THR A 118 -15.47 4.34 14.80
N GLU A 119 -14.31 3.71 15.05
CA GLU A 119 -13.72 3.72 16.40
C GLU A 119 -13.21 5.11 16.78
N ALA A 120 -12.67 5.88 15.84
CA ALA A 120 -12.27 7.27 16.08
C ALA A 120 -13.48 8.14 16.47
N VAL A 121 -14.60 7.99 15.77
CA VAL A 121 -15.87 8.64 16.10
C VAL A 121 -16.35 8.25 17.50
N ARG A 122 -16.28 6.97 17.86
CA ARG A 122 -16.68 6.49 19.18
C ARG A 122 -15.82 7.10 20.29
N ILE A 123 -14.52 7.23 20.06
CA ILE A 123 -13.58 7.84 21.02
C ILE A 123 -13.91 9.34 21.17
N ALA A 124 -14.17 10.06 20.09
CA ALA A 124 -14.50 11.48 20.11
C ALA A 124 -15.84 11.73 20.86
N ASN A 125 -16.85 10.91 20.60
CA ASN A 125 -18.14 11.01 21.29
C ASN A 125 -18.05 10.65 22.79
N ALA A 126 -17.11 9.79 23.18
CA ALA A 126 -16.94 9.38 24.59
C ALA A 126 -16.28 10.49 25.44
N ASP A 127 -15.53 11.40 24.83
CA ASP A 127 -14.91 12.53 25.54
C ASP A 127 -15.02 13.81 24.67
N PRO A 128 -16.19 14.47 24.65
CA PRO A 128 -16.39 15.68 23.84
C PRO A 128 -15.54 16.88 24.27
N SER A 129 -14.93 16.84 25.45
CA SER A 129 -14.10 17.92 25.99
C SER A 129 -12.68 17.92 25.41
N ARG A 130 -12.23 16.81 24.81
CA ARG A 130 -10.89 16.65 24.25
C ARG A 130 -10.95 16.54 22.72
N VAL A 131 -9.96 17.11 22.06
CA VAL A 131 -9.79 16.93 20.62
C VAL A 131 -9.24 15.54 20.33
N VAL A 132 -9.85 14.84 19.39
CA VAL A 132 -9.35 13.59 18.83
C VAL A 132 -8.76 13.88 17.47
N VAL A 133 -7.49 13.53 17.24
CA VAL A 133 -6.83 13.62 15.94
C VAL A 133 -6.66 12.23 15.36
N PHE A 134 -7.32 11.96 14.26
CA PHE A 134 -7.18 10.71 13.53
C PHE A 134 -6.09 10.83 12.47
N PHE A 135 -4.93 10.22 12.71
CA PHE A 135 -3.88 10.08 11.72
C PHE A 135 -4.27 9.00 10.70
N ALA A 136 -4.87 9.43 9.60
CA ALA A 136 -5.44 8.59 8.57
C ALA A 136 -4.47 8.41 7.39
N ALA A 137 -3.56 7.43 7.53
CA ALA A 137 -2.63 7.04 6.46
C ALA A 137 -3.19 5.83 5.70
N GLY A 138 -3.33 5.93 4.37
CA GLY A 138 -3.91 4.83 3.59
C GLY A 138 -4.08 5.12 2.11
N PHE A 139 -4.47 4.10 1.38
CA PHE A 139 -4.93 4.19 0.00
C PHE A 139 -6.44 4.38 -0.09
N GLU A 140 -7.03 4.26 -1.28
CA GLU A 140 -8.45 4.46 -1.57
C GLU A 140 -9.36 3.66 -0.64
N THR A 141 -8.97 2.44 -0.28
CA THR A 141 -9.69 1.57 0.66
C THR A 141 -9.75 2.09 2.09
N THR A 142 -8.82 2.96 2.46
CA THR A 142 -8.77 3.64 3.76
C THR A 142 -9.41 5.03 3.67
N THR A 143 -9.12 5.77 2.60
CA THR A 143 -9.60 7.14 2.42
C THR A 143 -11.11 7.19 2.18
N ALA A 144 -11.69 6.20 1.50
CA ALA A 144 -13.13 6.15 1.27
C ALA A 144 -13.95 6.04 2.58
N PRO A 145 -13.63 5.14 3.54
CA PRO A 145 -14.29 5.16 4.85
C PRO A 145 -14.08 6.44 5.66
N VAL A 146 -12.91 7.10 5.53
CA VAL A 146 -12.67 8.41 6.16
C VAL A 146 -13.55 9.49 5.51
N ALA A 147 -13.69 9.48 4.19
CA ALA A 147 -14.58 10.38 3.48
C ALA A 147 -16.05 10.15 3.88
N SER A 148 -16.48 8.88 3.99
CA SER A 148 -17.84 8.56 4.46
C SER A 148 -18.10 9.07 5.87
N MET A 149 -17.16 8.88 6.78
CA MET A 149 -17.24 9.40 8.16
C MET A 149 -17.46 10.92 8.19
N LEU A 150 -16.74 11.67 7.37
CA LEU A 150 -16.88 13.12 7.31
C LEU A 150 -18.16 13.56 6.57
N ALA A 151 -18.53 12.90 5.48
CA ALA A 151 -19.75 13.20 4.72
C ALA A 151 -21.03 12.95 5.52
N GLU A 152 -21.03 11.91 6.36
CA GLU A 152 -22.16 11.54 7.21
C GLU A 152 -22.28 12.40 8.49
N GLY A 153 -21.28 13.23 8.79
CA GLY A 153 -21.25 14.12 9.95
C GLY A 153 -20.39 13.58 11.09
N ALA A 154 -19.10 13.90 11.06
CA ALA A 154 -18.17 13.59 12.15
C ALA A 154 -18.40 14.51 13.36
N PRO A 155 -18.07 14.07 14.61
CA PRO A 155 -18.09 14.93 15.79
C PRO A 155 -17.18 16.16 15.63
N GLU A 156 -17.61 17.33 16.12
CA GLU A 156 -16.84 18.59 15.99
C GLU A 156 -15.42 18.52 16.57
N ASN A 157 -15.22 17.71 17.62
CA ASN A 157 -13.93 17.47 18.27
C ASN A 157 -13.07 16.41 17.56
N LEU A 158 -13.50 15.87 16.41
CA LEU A 158 -12.74 14.91 15.64
C LEU A 158 -12.06 15.60 14.44
N LEU A 159 -10.74 15.65 14.45
CA LEU A 159 -9.92 16.16 13.35
C LEU A 159 -9.24 15.00 12.61
N VAL A 160 -8.94 15.20 11.34
CA VAL A 160 -8.24 14.23 10.50
C VAL A 160 -6.88 14.81 10.09
N LEU A 161 -5.81 14.13 10.46
CA LEU A 161 -4.48 14.32 9.87
C LEU A 161 -4.36 13.34 8.70
N LEU A 162 -4.73 13.79 7.51
CA LEU A 162 -4.85 12.94 6.33
C LEU A 162 -3.49 12.70 5.66
N SER A 163 -3.12 11.43 5.49
CA SER A 163 -2.02 10.97 4.63
C SER A 163 -2.54 9.99 3.58
N GLY A 164 -3.59 10.39 2.86
CA GLY A 164 -4.27 9.59 1.83
C GLY A 164 -3.50 9.60 0.51
N ARG A 165 -3.42 8.44 -0.15
CA ARG A 165 -2.76 8.27 -1.45
C ARG A 165 -3.66 7.53 -2.42
N LEU A 166 -3.44 7.78 -3.73
CA LEU A 166 -4.04 7.00 -4.82
C LEU A 166 -3.01 6.02 -5.37
N THR A 167 -3.45 4.80 -5.61
CA THR A 167 -2.55 3.70 -5.99
C THR A 167 -2.10 3.79 -7.44
N TRP A 168 -3.03 4.11 -8.37
CA TRP A 168 -2.77 4.08 -9.81
C TRP A 168 -1.69 5.06 -10.30
N PRO A 169 -1.51 6.29 -9.74
CA PRO A 169 -0.50 7.22 -10.27
C PRO A 169 0.94 6.73 -10.08
N ALA A 170 1.18 5.92 -9.04
CA ALA A 170 2.48 5.32 -8.84
C ALA A 170 2.78 4.24 -9.90
N VAL A 171 1.77 3.51 -10.35
CA VAL A 171 1.91 2.54 -11.45
C VAL A 171 2.09 3.27 -12.78
N ALA A 172 1.33 4.34 -13.04
CA ALA A 172 1.50 5.17 -14.23
C ALA A 172 2.93 5.72 -14.31
N MET A 173 3.46 6.26 -13.21
CA MET A 173 4.85 6.72 -13.14
C MET A 173 5.87 5.62 -13.50
N LEU A 174 5.63 4.38 -13.08
CA LEU A 174 6.50 3.25 -13.43
C LEU A 174 6.40 2.92 -14.93
N LEU A 175 5.20 2.96 -15.49
CA LEU A 175 4.94 2.66 -16.91
C LEU A 175 5.50 3.74 -17.84
N ASP A 176 5.50 5.01 -17.41
CA ASP A 176 6.09 6.12 -18.15
C ASP A 176 7.63 6.09 -18.16
N SER A 177 8.25 5.21 -17.37
CA SER A 177 9.70 5.04 -17.39
C SER A 177 10.16 4.30 -18.64
N ALA A 178 11.40 4.56 -19.11
CA ALA A 178 11.97 3.91 -20.28
C ALA A 178 12.00 2.37 -20.19
N THR A 179 11.98 1.83 -18.98
CA THR A 179 11.93 0.38 -18.69
C THR A 179 11.02 0.15 -17.48
N PRO A 180 9.72 -0.14 -17.69
CA PRO A 180 8.76 -0.35 -16.59
C PRO A 180 9.19 -1.43 -15.60
N GLY A 181 9.98 -2.40 -16.05
CA GLY A 181 10.53 -3.45 -15.20
C GLY A 181 9.58 -4.62 -14.95
N PHE A 182 8.40 -4.64 -15.60
CA PHE A 182 7.44 -5.74 -15.58
C PHE A 182 6.71 -5.87 -16.91
N ASP A 183 6.18 -7.04 -17.19
CA ASP A 183 5.54 -7.42 -18.45
C ASP A 183 4.02 -7.60 -18.33
N ALA A 184 3.50 -7.67 -17.11
CA ALA A 184 2.09 -7.84 -16.81
C ALA A 184 1.77 -7.27 -15.42
N LEU A 185 0.49 -6.89 -15.20
CA LEU A 185 0.04 -6.29 -13.95
C LEU A 185 -1.13 -7.07 -13.34
N ILE A 186 -1.07 -7.29 -12.03
CA ILE A 186 -2.22 -7.71 -11.21
C ILE A 186 -2.67 -6.52 -10.37
N ALA A 187 -3.82 -5.97 -10.72
CA ALA A 187 -4.41 -4.81 -10.06
C ALA A 187 -5.12 -5.19 -8.75
N PRO A 188 -5.15 -4.28 -7.76
CA PRO A 188 -5.66 -4.55 -6.41
C PRO A 188 -7.19 -4.63 -6.38
N GLY A 189 -7.73 -5.80 -6.00
CA GLY A 189 -9.17 -6.04 -5.96
C GLY A 189 -9.93 -5.14 -4.99
N HIS A 190 -9.37 -4.86 -3.80
CA HIS A 190 -10.05 -3.96 -2.83
C HIS A 190 -10.13 -2.51 -3.34
N VAL A 191 -9.07 -1.98 -3.97
CA VAL A 191 -9.11 -0.65 -4.60
C VAL A 191 -10.14 -0.65 -5.72
N SER A 192 -10.14 -1.67 -6.57
CA SER A 192 -11.12 -1.82 -7.66
C SER A 192 -12.56 -2.01 -7.16
N THR A 193 -12.77 -2.49 -5.92
CA THR A 193 -14.10 -2.53 -5.29
C THR A 193 -14.62 -1.12 -5.01
N VAL A 194 -13.74 -0.20 -4.61
CA VAL A 194 -14.10 1.20 -4.32
C VAL A 194 -14.21 2.00 -5.61
N MET A 195 -13.17 1.96 -6.44
CA MET A 195 -12.98 2.86 -7.58
C MET A 195 -13.51 2.34 -8.91
N GLY A 196 -13.69 1.02 -9.03
CA GLY A 196 -13.98 0.33 -10.28
C GLY A 196 -12.72 -0.26 -10.92
N PRO A 197 -12.88 -1.32 -11.71
CA PRO A 197 -11.75 -1.90 -12.45
C PRO A 197 -11.25 -0.95 -13.55
N GLU A 198 -12.09 -0.07 -14.07
CA GLU A 198 -11.80 0.86 -15.16
C GLU A 198 -10.63 1.80 -14.83
N GLU A 199 -10.35 2.05 -13.56
CA GLU A 199 -9.19 2.84 -13.13
C GLU A 199 -7.85 2.25 -13.63
N TRP A 200 -7.82 0.96 -13.96
CA TRP A 200 -6.65 0.23 -14.44
C TRP A 200 -6.58 0.05 -15.97
N GLU A 201 -7.59 0.56 -16.70
CA GLU A 201 -7.62 0.40 -18.16
C GLU A 201 -6.45 1.07 -18.89
N PHE A 202 -5.88 2.14 -18.31
CA PHE A 202 -4.71 2.83 -18.88
C PHE A 202 -3.51 1.90 -19.07
N VAL A 203 -3.34 0.89 -18.20
CA VAL A 203 -2.25 -0.08 -18.29
C VAL A 203 -2.29 -0.82 -19.62
N VAL A 204 -3.49 -1.15 -20.06
CA VAL A 204 -3.71 -1.87 -21.33
C VAL A 204 -3.80 -0.89 -22.50
N LYS A 205 -4.58 0.19 -22.36
CA LYS A 205 -4.91 1.11 -23.47
C LYS A 205 -3.73 2.00 -23.88
N ASP A 206 -2.96 2.47 -22.89
CA ASP A 206 -1.94 3.49 -23.11
C ASP A 206 -0.53 2.89 -23.12
N HIS A 207 -0.33 1.70 -22.52
CA HIS A 207 1.00 1.10 -22.36
C HIS A 207 1.13 -0.32 -22.94
N ASP A 208 0.09 -0.89 -23.53
CA ASP A 208 0.10 -2.22 -24.16
C ASP A 208 0.59 -3.35 -23.22
N ILE A 209 0.28 -3.23 -21.91
CA ILE A 209 0.62 -4.24 -20.91
C ILE A 209 -0.64 -5.00 -20.47
N PRO A 210 -0.64 -6.34 -20.51
CA PRO A 210 -1.77 -7.14 -20.06
C PRO A 210 -2.03 -6.91 -18.56
N ALA A 211 -3.29 -6.73 -18.19
CA ALA A 211 -3.68 -6.46 -16.82
C ALA A 211 -4.90 -7.29 -16.40
N ALA A 212 -4.95 -7.66 -15.12
CA ALA A 212 -6.10 -8.29 -14.51
C ALA A 212 -6.31 -7.85 -13.07
N VAL A 213 -7.56 -7.68 -12.66
CA VAL A 213 -7.93 -7.44 -11.26
C VAL A 213 -8.05 -8.79 -10.56
N ALA A 214 -7.44 -8.94 -9.39
CA ALA A 214 -7.51 -10.16 -8.58
C ALA A 214 -8.08 -9.92 -7.18
N GLY A 215 -8.73 -10.95 -6.62
CA GLY A 215 -9.03 -11.06 -5.19
C GLY A 215 -7.83 -11.57 -4.40
N PHE A 216 -8.09 -12.06 -3.18
CA PHE A 216 -7.02 -12.36 -2.20
C PHE A 216 -6.86 -13.85 -1.91
N ASN A 217 -7.64 -14.70 -2.55
CA ASN A 217 -7.46 -16.14 -2.49
C ASN A 217 -6.59 -16.67 -3.66
N PRO A 218 -5.98 -17.85 -3.52
CA PRO A 218 -5.16 -18.43 -4.57
C PRO A 218 -5.90 -18.65 -5.90
N ASP A 219 -7.20 -18.95 -5.85
CA ASP A 219 -8.01 -19.22 -7.05
C ASP A 219 -8.08 -17.96 -7.93
N SER A 220 -8.44 -16.82 -7.36
CA SER A 220 -8.52 -15.53 -8.08
C SER A 220 -7.14 -15.04 -8.53
N LEU A 221 -6.11 -15.18 -7.70
CA LEU A 221 -4.74 -14.78 -8.05
C LEU A 221 -4.20 -15.59 -9.22
N LEU A 222 -4.35 -16.91 -9.21
CA LEU A 222 -3.90 -17.77 -10.31
C LEU A 222 -4.74 -17.57 -11.57
N ALA A 223 -6.05 -17.35 -11.45
CA ALA A 223 -6.90 -16.97 -12.58
C ALA A 223 -6.39 -15.68 -13.26
N ALA A 224 -6.07 -14.64 -12.47
CA ALA A 224 -5.54 -13.39 -12.98
C ALA A 224 -4.14 -13.57 -13.62
N MET A 225 -3.27 -14.35 -13.00
CA MET A 225 -1.96 -14.67 -13.59
C MET A 225 -2.11 -15.44 -14.91
N TYR A 226 -3.00 -16.43 -14.96
CA TYR A 226 -3.30 -17.14 -16.20
C TYR A 226 -3.84 -16.20 -17.28
N SER A 227 -4.77 -15.33 -16.92
CA SER A 227 -5.35 -14.36 -17.86
C SER A 227 -4.28 -13.47 -18.49
N VAL A 228 -3.42 -12.83 -17.71
CA VAL A 228 -2.38 -11.93 -18.27
C VAL A 228 -1.32 -12.67 -19.08
N LEU A 229 -0.98 -13.89 -18.70
CA LEU A 229 -0.05 -14.75 -19.49
C LEU A 229 -0.65 -15.13 -20.83
N ARG A 230 -1.92 -15.53 -20.84
CA ARG A 230 -2.66 -15.88 -22.04
C ARG A 230 -2.84 -14.68 -22.96
N GLN A 231 -3.22 -13.52 -22.44
CA GLN A 231 -3.34 -12.28 -23.19
C GLN A 231 -2.03 -11.97 -23.95
N ARG A 232 -0.89 -12.10 -23.25
CA ARG A 232 0.43 -11.90 -23.84
C ARG A 232 0.71 -12.87 -24.99
N GLN A 233 0.36 -14.14 -24.83
CA GLN A 233 0.55 -15.17 -25.87
C GLN A 233 -0.32 -14.95 -27.10
N GLU A 234 -1.58 -14.59 -26.89
CA GLU A 234 -2.56 -14.39 -27.95
C GLU A 234 -2.42 -13.03 -28.65
N GLY A 235 -1.63 -12.10 -28.06
CA GLY A 235 -1.50 -10.71 -28.55
C GLY A 235 -2.82 -9.95 -28.46
N ARG A 236 -3.74 -10.38 -27.60
CA ARG A 236 -5.03 -9.76 -27.38
C ARG A 236 -5.11 -9.21 -25.96
N LEU A 237 -4.87 -7.93 -25.82
CA LEU A 237 -4.79 -7.25 -24.53
C LEU A 237 -6.15 -6.67 -24.11
N PHE A 238 -6.51 -6.88 -22.86
CA PHE A 238 -7.71 -6.31 -22.24
C PHE A 238 -7.53 -6.32 -20.72
N LEU A 239 -8.29 -5.49 -20.01
CA LEU A 239 -8.36 -5.56 -18.55
C LEU A 239 -9.34 -6.67 -18.17
N ASP A 240 -8.87 -7.73 -17.55
CA ASP A 240 -9.71 -8.81 -17.07
C ASP A 240 -10.11 -8.61 -15.60
N ASN A 241 -11.37 -8.89 -15.26
CA ASN A 241 -11.83 -8.88 -13.89
C ASN A 241 -11.98 -10.31 -13.36
N CYS A 242 -10.93 -10.81 -12.69
CA CYS A 242 -10.89 -12.13 -12.06
C CYS A 242 -11.41 -12.11 -10.59
N TYR A 243 -12.14 -11.05 -10.22
CA TYR A 243 -12.80 -10.91 -8.90
C TYR A 243 -14.23 -10.36 -9.03
N PRO A 244 -15.05 -10.93 -9.97
CA PRO A 244 -16.36 -10.36 -10.33
C PRO A 244 -17.41 -10.48 -9.23
N GLU A 245 -17.23 -11.34 -8.24
CA GLU A 245 -18.14 -11.49 -7.10
C GLU A 245 -18.15 -10.24 -6.19
N VAL A 246 -17.09 -9.45 -6.19
CA VAL A 246 -16.95 -8.24 -5.36
C VAL A 246 -16.76 -6.98 -6.21
N VAL A 247 -15.88 -7.05 -7.22
CA VAL A 247 -15.56 -5.91 -8.08
C VAL A 247 -16.61 -5.72 -9.16
N ARG A 248 -17.27 -4.56 -9.15
CA ARG A 248 -18.32 -4.18 -10.10
C ARG A 248 -17.82 -3.07 -11.02
N PRO A 249 -18.33 -3.00 -12.28
CA PRO A 249 -18.12 -1.84 -13.14
C PRO A 249 -18.49 -0.54 -12.41
N GLY A 250 -17.65 0.49 -12.54
CA GLY A 250 -17.82 1.78 -11.87
C GLY A 250 -17.56 1.79 -10.37
N GLY A 251 -17.21 0.64 -9.76
CA GLY A 251 -16.90 0.54 -8.32
C GLY A 251 -18.12 0.77 -7.41
N ASN A 252 -17.86 1.32 -6.22
CA ASN A 252 -18.90 1.66 -5.26
C ASN A 252 -19.31 3.14 -5.42
N PRO A 253 -20.52 3.43 -5.96
CA PRO A 253 -20.94 4.80 -6.23
C PRO A 253 -21.08 5.67 -4.98
N ILE A 254 -21.45 5.09 -3.83
CA ILE A 254 -21.57 5.81 -2.56
C ILE A 254 -20.18 6.21 -2.06
N ALA A 255 -19.24 5.27 -2.02
CA ALA A 255 -17.88 5.54 -1.57
C ALA A 255 -17.18 6.59 -2.47
N ARG A 256 -17.34 6.48 -3.80
CA ARG A 256 -16.84 7.47 -4.75
C ARG A 256 -17.51 8.84 -4.57
N GLY A 257 -18.82 8.88 -4.39
CA GLY A 257 -19.55 10.10 -4.11
C GLY A 257 -19.04 10.80 -2.84
N HIS A 258 -18.77 10.06 -1.76
CA HIS A 258 -18.19 10.64 -0.54
C HIS A 258 -16.75 11.10 -0.75
N LEU A 259 -15.91 10.35 -1.49
CA LEU A 259 -14.57 10.82 -1.86
C LEU A 259 -14.63 12.13 -2.63
N ASP A 260 -15.47 12.23 -3.66
CA ASP A 260 -15.63 13.43 -4.48
C ASP A 260 -16.17 14.62 -3.68
N GLN A 261 -17.08 14.36 -2.72
CA GLN A 261 -17.64 15.37 -1.85
C GLN A 261 -16.64 15.94 -0.85
N VAL A 262 -15.84 15.07 -0.23
CA VAL A 262 -15.01 15.42 0.94
C VAL A 262 -13.58 15.76 0.54
N MET A 263 -13.05 15.13 -0.49
CA MET A 263 -11.64 15.17 -0.84
C MET A 263 -11.39 15.76 -2.23
N GLN A 264 -10.20 16.29 -2.41
CA GLN A 264 -9.66 16.66 -3.72
C GLN A 264 -8.33 15.97 -3.96
N VAL A 265 -8.08 15.63 -5.22
CA VAL A 265 -6.82 15.01 -5.65
C VAL A 265 -5.75 16.08 -5.76
N VAL A 266 -4.57 15.79 -5.21
CA VAL A 266 -3.41 16.68 -5.20
C VAL A 266 -2.13 15.90 -5.51
N ASP A 267 -1.07 16.62 -5.83
CA ASP A 267 0.28 16.04 -5.88
C ASP A 267 0.71 15.65 -4.46
N ALA A 268 1.36 14.50 -4.31
CA ALA A 268 1.73 14.03 -2.99
C ALA A 268 3.12 13.41 -2.94
N ASN A 269 3.80 13.63 -1.81
CA ASN A 269 5.08 13.00 -1.52
C ASN A 269 4.86 11.53 -1.12
N TRP A 270 5.65 10.64 -1.70
CA TRP A 270 5.72 9.23 -1.36
C TRP A 270 7.09 8.94 -0.77
N ARG A 271 7.13 8.38 0.41
CA ARG A 271 8.36 8.13 1.17
C ARG A 271 9.43 7.41 0.35
N GLY A 272 10.58 8.07 0.17
CA GLY A 272 11.71 7.52 -0.59
C GLY A 272 11.56 7.53 -2.12
N ILE A 273 10.40 7.94 -2.63
CA ILE A 273 10.11 8.01 -4.06
C ILE A 273 10.09 9.46 -4.54
N GLY A 274 9.48 10.34 -3.73
CA GLY A 274 9.33 11.76 -4.05
C GLY A 274 7.89 12.13 -4.39
N ILE A 275 7.73 13.30 -5.00
CA ILE A 275 6.40 13.82 -5.38
C ILE A 275 5.93 13.10 -6.63
N ILE A 276 4.75 12.48 -6.52
CA ILE A 276 4.03 11.89 -7.65
C ILE A 276 2.80 12.77 -7.94
N PRO A 277 2.64 13.26 -9.17
CA PRO A 277 1.50 14.08 -9.56
C PRO A 277 0.18 13.35 -9.35
N LYS A 278 -0.84 14.06 -8.84
CA LYS A 278 -2.21 13.56 -8.65
C LYS A 278 -2.31 12.26 -7.85
N SER A 279 -1.40 12.05 -6.90
CA SER A 279 -1.29 10.79 -6.15
C SER A 279 -1.73 10.88 -4.70
N GLY A 280 -2.27 12.00 -4.27
CA GLY A 280 -2.72 12.18 -2.90
C GLY A 280 -4.11 12.79 -2.79
N TYR A 281 -4.64 12.72 -1.58
CA TYR A 281 -5.89 13.36 -1.19
C TYR A 281 -5.66 14.46 -0.17
N GLN A 282 -6.42 15.54 -0.30
CA GLN A 282 -6.56 16.62 0.66
C GLN A 282 -8.04 16.86 0.92
N LEU A 283 -8.39 17.27 2.13
CA LEU A 283 -9.77 17.67 2.45
C LEU A 283 -10.14 18.95 1.66
N ARG A 284 -11.37 18.98 1.16
CA ARG A 284 -11.92 20.18 0.53
C ARG A 284 -12.18 21.25 1.59
N GLU A 285 -12.24 22.52 1.18
CA GLU A 285 -12.46 23.69 2.04
C GLU A 285 -13.73 23.56 2.92
N ALA A 286 -14.78 22.96 2.41
CA ALA A 286 -16.00 22.69 3.18
C ALA A 286 -15.78 21.83 4.42
N TYR A 287 -14.68 21.09 4.49
CA TYR A 287 -14.29 20.22 5.61
C TYR A 287 -13.05 20.74 6.36
N ALA A 288 -12.66 22.00 6.15
CA ALA A 288 -11.49 22.63 6.76
C ALA A 288 -11.53 22.60 8.30
N ALA A 289 -12.70 22.63 8.90
CA ALA A 289 -12.88 22.53 10.36
C ALA A 289 -12.41 21.18 10.92
N HIS A 290 -12.40 20.13 10.11
CA HIS A 290 -11.91 18.81 10.47
C HIS A 290 -10.45 18.55 10.03
N ASP A 291 -9.77 19.51 9.39
CA ASP A 291 -8.38 19.34 8.93
C ASP A 291 -7.41 19.69 10.06
N ALA A 292 -6.74 18.69 10.61
CA ALA A 292 -5.77 18.87 11.68
C ALA A 292 -4.61 19.80 11.28
N ARG A 293 -4.18 19.81 10.00
CA ARG A 293 -3.13 20.70 9.50
C ARG A 293 -3.55 22.17 9.47
N LEU A 294 -4.84 22.42 9.24
CA LEU A 294 -5.36 23.80 9.28
C LEU A 294 -5.59 24.30 10.71
N VAL A 295 -5.99 23.41 11.62
CA VAL A 295 -6.19 23.74 13.04
C VAL A 295 -4.83 23.93 13.75
N TYR A 296 -3.87 23.06 13.49
CA TYR A 296 -2.54 23.04 14.14
C TYR A 296 -1.42 23.46 13.17
N ARG A 297 -1.57 24.58 12.49
CA ARG A 297 -0.66 25.06 11.41
C ARG A 297 0.82 25.16 11.82
N SER A 298 1.10 25.36 13.10
CA SER A 298 2.48 25.49 13.61
C SER A 298 3.29 24.18 13.52
N TYR A 299 2.64 23.04 13.33
CA TYR A 299 3.28 21.73 13.20
C TYR A 299 3.56 21.32 11.76
N ALA A 300 2.92 21.97 10.79
CA ALA A 300 3.19 21.79 9.36
C ALA A 300 4.54 22.46 9.00
N ASP A 301 5.64 21.92 9.51
CA ASP A 301 6.99 22.46 9.29
C ASP A 301 7.55 22.02 7.95
N ASP A 302 7.51 22.95 6.97
CA ASP A 302 8.08 22.74 5.63
C ASP A 302 9.60 22.45 5.64
N SER A 303 10.32 22.87 6.68
CA SER A 303 11.76 22.64 6.81
C SER A 303 12.11 21.15 6.99
N ARG A 304 11.14 20.33 7.41
CA ARG A 304 11.28 18.89 7.60
C ARG A 304 10.73 18.05 6.46
N LYS A 305 10.17 18.68 5.41
CA LYS A 305 9.78 17.99 4.18
C LYS A 305 11.03 17.46 3.46
N ARG A 306 11.40 16.24 3.80
CA ARG A 306 12.51 15.52 3.19
C ARG A 306 12.00 14.68 2.03
N VAL A 307 11.84 15.32 0.88
CA VAL A 307 11.39 14.66 -0.33
C VAL A 307 12.40 13.57 -0.71
N GLY A 308 11.94 12.35 -0.85
CA GLY A 308 12.76 11.22 -1.30
C GLY A 308 13.69 10.59 -0.25
N GLU A 309 13.70 11.04 1.00
CA GLU A 309 14.61 10.47 2.00
C GLU A 309 14.12 9.14 2.59
N MET A 310 15.02 8.19 2.60
CA MET A 310 14.88 6.92 3.30
C MET A 310 15.94 6.81 4.40
N PRO A 311 15.70 6.00 5.47
CA PRO A 311 16.74 5.72 6.45
C PRO A 311 18.02 5.22 5.75
N PRO A 312 19.23 5.65 6.22
CA PRO A 312 20.48 5.27 5.56
C PRO A 312 20.62 3.76 5.35
N GLY A 313 20.81 3.38 4.09
CA GLY A 313 20.99 1.99 3.66
C GLY A 313 19.70 1.20 3.48
N CYS A 314 18.53 1.78 3.69
CA CYS A 314 17.25 1.13 3.47
C CYS A 314 16.81 1.27 2.01
N ASP A 315 16.44 0.14 1.38
CA ASP A 315 15.97 0.07 -0.01
C ASP A 315 14.43 -0.07 -0.11
N CYS A 316 13.66 0.28 0.93
CA CYS A 316 12.20 0.13 0.92
C CYS A 316 11.55 0.77 -0.33
N ALA A 317 11.99 1.95 -0.76
CA ALA A 317 11.46 2.62 -1.95
C ALA A 317 11.67 1.76 -3.21
N ASN A 318 12.87 1.20 -3.41
CA ASN A 318 13.17 0.33 -4.54
C ASN A 318 12.38 -0.99 -4.46
N VAL A 319 12.16 -1.52 -3.25
CA VAL A 319 11.31 -2.72 -3.05
C VAL A 319 9.86 -2.41 -3.41
N VAL A 320 9.31 -1.27 -2.96
CA VAL A 320 7.94 -0.84 -3.28
C VAL A 320 7.75 -0.60 -4.78
N LEU A 321 8.78 -0.10 -5.47
CA LEU A 321 8.75 0.10 -6.92
C LEU A 321 9.07 -1.17 -7.73
N GLY A 322 9.26 -2.32 -7.08
CA GLY A 322 9.56 -3.58 -7.76
C GLY A 322 10.95 -3.65 -8.41
N LYS A 323 11.84 -2.72 -8.10
CA LYS A 323 13.20 -2.64 -8.66
C LYS A 323 14.17 -3.63 -8.02
N VAL A 324 13.94 -3.95 -6.74
CA VAL A 324 14.72 -4.93 -5.97
C VAL A 324 13.80 -5.80 -5.13
N TYR A 325 14.18 -7.02 -4.86
CA TYR A 325 13.48 -7.88 -3.91
C TYR A 325 13.85 -7.55 -2.47
N PRO A 326 12.97 -7.85 -1.48
CA PRO A 326 13.25 -7.60 -0.07
C PRO A 326 14.59 -8.14 0.43
N ASN A 327 14.96 -9.36 0.06
CA ASN A 327 16.19 -10.03 0.46
C ASN A 327 17.47 -9.48 -0.22
N GLN A 328 17.32 -8.64 -1.24
CA GLN A 328 18.45 -7.94 -1.87
C GLN A 328 18.82 -6.65 -1.12
N CYS A 329 17.92 -6.14 -0.25
CA CYS A 329 18.25 -5.01 0.61
C CYS A 329 19.32 -5.41 1.63
N ARG A 330 20.45 -4.69 1.66
CA ARG A 330 21.58 -4.98 2.55
C ARG A 330 21.28 -4.94 4.05
N LEU A 331 20.20 -4.29 4.46
CA LEU A 331 19.76 -4.24 5.86
C LEU A 331 18.82 -5.38 6.23
N TYR A 332 18.23 -6.03 5.22
CA TYR A 332 17.22 -7.06 5.43
C TYR A 332 17.78 -8.25 6.21
N GLY A 333 17.09 -8.62 7.28
CA GLY A 333 17.50 -9.75 8.11
C GLY A 333 18.70 -9.51 9.04
N LEU A 334 19.42 -8.42 8.84
CA LEU A 334 20.59 -8.02 9.64
C LEU A 334 20.21 -6.88 10.59
N ALA A 335 20.37 -5.63 10.14
CA ALA A 335 20.01 -4.45 10.93
C ALA A 335 18.51 -4.18 10.94
N CYS A 336 17.77 -4.62 9.90
CA CYS A 336 16.33 -4.41 9.74
C CYS A 336 15.58 -5.74 9.92
N THR A 337 14.86 -5.85 11.04
CA THR A 337 14.04 -7.02 11.40
C THR A 337 12.69 -6.57 11.93
N PRO A 338 11.67 -7.45 12.03
CA PRO A 338 10.36 -7.07 12.60
C PRO A 338 10.42 -6.56 14.04
N ARG A 339 11.41 -7.00 14.82
CA ARG A 339 11.64 -6.50 16.19
C ARG A 339 12.33 -5.13 16.21
N LYS A 340 13.15 -4.85 15.20
CA LYS A 340 13.91 -3.61 15.06
C LYS A 340 13.83 -3.12 13.62
N PRO A 341 12.68 -2.61 13.19
CA PRO A 341 12.52 -2.13 11.83
C PRO A 341 13.33 -0.86 11.61
N VAL A 342 14.07 -0.82 10.49
CA VAL A 342 14.76 0.40 10.02
C VAL A 342 13.88 1.14 9.05
N GLY A 343 13.26 0.43 8.11
CA GLY A 343 12.32 1.01 7.16
C GLY A 343 10.87 0.56 7.39
N PRO A 344 9.89 1.31 6.86
CA PRO A 344 8.47 1.07 7.07
C PRO A 344 8.00 -0.28 6.50
N CYS A 345 8.60 -0.77 5.42
CA CYS A 345 8.23 -2.03 4.78
C CYS A 345 8.44 -3.28 5.68
N MET A 346 9.27 -3.16 6.73
CA MET A 346 9.46 -4.21 7.74
C MET A 346 8.45 -4.10 8.89
N VAL A 347 7.67 -3.01 8.97
CA VAL A 347 6.67 -2.79 10.02
C VAL A 347 5.33 -3.38 9.64
N SER A 348 4.81 -3.02 8.47
CA SER A 348 3.46 -3.37 8.02
C SER A 348 3.34 -4.83 7.61
N ASP A 349 2.21 -5.44 7.95
CA ASP A 349 1.84 -6.76 7.46
C ASP A 349 1.51 -6.79 5.95
N GLU A 350 1.44 -5.61 5.31
CA GLU A 350 1.33 -5.43 3.86
C GLU A 350 2.68 -5.09 3.20
N GLY A 351 3.71 -4.86 4.00
CA GLY A 351 5.05 -4.58 3.51
C GLY A 351 5.78 -5.83 3.02
N ALA A 352 6.26 -5.83 1.78
CA ALA A 352 6.93 -6.98 1.18
C ALA A 352 8.11 -7.49 2.04
N CYS A 353 8.90 -6.62 2.66
CA CYS A 353 9.98 -7.03 3.56
C CYS A 353 9.46 -7.83 4.76
N ARG A 354 8.36 -7.38 5.39
CA ARG A 354 7.74 -8.05 6.53
C ARG A 354 7.15 -9.40 6.12
N ILE A 355 6.46 -9.44 4.98
CA ILE A 355 5.83 -10.65 4.43
C ILE A 355 6.89 -11.72 4.14
N TRP A 356 7.95 -11.35 3.41
CA TRP A 356 9.04 -12.26 3.07
C TRP A 356 9.78 -12.77 4.31
N TRP A 357 10.03 -11.90 5.27
CA TRP A 357 10.61 -12.30 6.56
C TRP A 357 9.76 -13.34 7.26
N SER A 358 8.44 -13.13 7.35
CA SER A 358 7.51 -14.03 8.03
C SER A 358 7.40 -15.40 7.36
N ALA A 359 7.62 -15.45 6.03
CA ALA A 359 7.66 -16.69 5.25
C ALA A 359 9.02 -17.40 5.25
N GLY A 360 10.01 -16.86 5.98
CA GLY A 360 11.32 -17.49 6.09
C GLY A 360 12.29 -17.22 4.95
N TYR A 361 11.98 -16.30 4.04
CA TYR A 361 12.91 -15.82 2.99
C TYR A 361 13.99 -14.93 3.61
N ARG A 362 14.90 -15.50 4.41
CA ARG A 362 15.86 -14.74 5.23
C ARG A 362 17.20 -14.49 4.56
N ASP A 363 17.56 -15.30 3.58
CA ASP A 363 18.85 -15.25 2.88
C ASP A 363 18.67 -15.21 1.37
N ASN A 364 19.74 -14.93 0.62
CA ASN A 364 19.80 -15.05 -0.85
C ASN A 364 19.58 -16.49 -1.36
N GLU A 365 19.11 -17.40 -0.51
CA GLU A 365 18.82 -18.80 -0.82
C GLU A 365 17.73 -18.99 -1.89
N TRP A 366 16.92 -17.95 -2.15
CA TRP A 366 15.94 -18.00 -3.24
C TRP A 366 16.64 -18.17 -4.61
N GLU A 367 17.71 -17.42 -4.85
CA GLU A 367 18.56 -17.62 -6.03
C GLU A 367 19.32 -18.97 -5.99
N GLY A 368 19.68 -19.44 -4.80
CA GLY A 368 20.33 -20.72 -4.58
C GLY A 368 19.43 -21.92 -4.81
N ARG A 369 18.12 -21.83 -4.58
CA ARG A 369 17.16 -22.91 -4.92
C ARG A 369 16.97 -23.02 -6.42
N LYS A 370 16.88 -21.91 -7.16
CA LYS A 370 16.91 -21.94 -8.63
C LYS A 370 18.16 -22.61 -9.18
N LYS A 371 19.33 -22.42 -8.54
CA LYS A 371 20.60 -23.04 -8.97
C LYS A 371 20.74 -24.52 -8.56
N ARG A 372 20.11 -24.99 -7.47
CA ARG A 372 20.23 -26.39 -7.00
C ARG A 372 19.29 -27.35 -7.73
N GLN A 373 18.19 -26.88 -8.32
CA GLN A 373 17.30 -27.70 -9.15
C GLN A 373 17.84 -27.93 -10.58
N ASN A 374 18.83 -27.12 -11.02
CA ASN A 374 19.50 -27.29 -12.32
C ASN A 374 20.74 -28.20 -12.29
N VAL A 375 21.00 -28.92 -11.18
CA VAL A 375 22.15 -29.84 -11.03
C VAL A 375 21.63 -31.20 -10.54
N GLY A 376 20.50 -31.66 -11.06
CA GLY A 376 19.94 -32.98 -10.81
C GLY A 376 19.50 -33.65 -12.12
#